data_47294d6c6ce449d1ecfbb31ebb7fce42
#
_entry.id   47294d6c6ce449d1ecfbb31ebb7fce42
#
_cell.length_a   1.000
_cell.length_b   1.000
_cell.length_c   1.000
_cell.angle_alpha   90.00
_cell.angle_beta   90.00
_cell.angle_gamma   90.00
#
_symmetry.space_group_name_H-M   'P 1'
#
loop_
_entity.id
_entity.type
_entity.pdbx_description
1 polymer ?
#
loop_
_entity_poly.entity_id
_entity_poly.type
_entity_poly.pdbx_seq_one_letter_code
_entity_poly.pdbx_strand_id
1 'polypeptide(L)'
;MKFYDSSKKITPPQIITKQLIIIPLSIACLGMSLPVLAHKTNTLLDDVVSIAKNGLVSTTSEKESAEIRKTVPVVSKAPRPGGFIIPPSPKAEEYPGQYSFVDFITGKNRTTKPVSPYAPFALQTTPAADINFRYLDNPDHEEDIFDPLKRIKIGNDVILSFGGQFWYRHMRATDARLKPNGKNNTFHLTRLRVHTDIWYQDKIRFFGEFLDARHWGNELQPLGIDRNHTDMLSIFMDVKVAEALGGKAYVRVGRQELTYGSQRLISSLDWVNTRRTFQGVKVFWHTPKFNLDTFWVRPMRTQPNAFDQWNKKKDFVGLWGTYKPKKGDALDLYYLSLMNNSGTDVGRNGVTGDSVIHTIGARYVGTYKRLLFELEGMYQFGRHAADQDISAGAVAVGAGYRIPLPYNPTAWLRYDYASGDNNASTGGTRNTFNPLFPFGNYYMGWLDRVGRQ
;
A
#
# COMPACT_ATOMS: atom_id res chain seq x y z
N MET A 1 -28.32 -24.15 43.56
CA MET A 1 -27.38 -23.07 43.72
C MET A 1 -25.98 -23.66 43.72
N LYS A 2 -25.33 -23.78 42.54
CA LYS A 2 -23.96 -24.29 42.42
C LYS A 2 -23.11 -23.15 41.94
N PHE A 3 -22.14 -22.72 42.76
CA PHE A 3 -21.16 -21.73 42.43
C PHE A 3 -20.22 -22.28 41.35
N TYR A 4 -20.03 -21.49 40.30
CA TYR A 4 -19.12 -21.79 39.21
C TYR A 4 -17.71 -21.24 39.61
N ASP A 5 -16.75 -22.13 39.68
CA ASP A 5 -15.37 -21.84 40.03
C ASP A 5 -14.66 -21.11 38.85
N SER A 6 -14.23 -19.88 39.09
CA SER A 6 -13.68 -18.93 38.07
C SER A 6 -12.16 -18.99 37.94
N SER A 7 -11.50 -20.11 38.24
CA SER A 7 -10.04 -20.18 38.31
C SER A 7 -9.32 -20.80 37.08
N LYS A 8 -9.97 -20.97 35.94
CA LYS A 8 -9.25 -21.35 34.71
C LYS A 8 -8.62 -20.14 34.02
N LYS A 9 -7.33 -19.92 34.23
CA LYS A 9 -6.50 -19.01 33.45
C LYS A 9 -6.60 -19.41 31.98
N ILE A 10 -7.24 -18.54 31.18
CA ILE A 10 -7.25 -18.64 29.72
C ILE A 10 -5.87 -18.16 29.26
N THR A 11 -5.03 -19.09 28.85
CA THR A 11 -3.78 -18.75 28.13
C THR A 11 -4.14 -18.19 26.75
N PRO A 12 -3.64 -17.01 26.37
CA PRO A 12 -3.91 -16.46 25.03
C PRO A 12 -3.25 -17.34 23.96
N PRO A 13 -3.89 -17.51 22.80
CA PRO A 13 -3.32 -18.26 21.69
C PRO A 13 -2.02 -17.61 21.23
N GLN A 14 -0.93 -18.37 21.17
CA GLN A 14 0.34 -17.90 20.65
C GLN A 14 0.33 -17.96 19.12
N ILE A 15 0.36 -16.80 18.48
CA ILE A 15 0.66 -16.69 17.05
C ILE A 15 2.16 -16.43 16.93
N ILE A 16 2.91 -17.44 16.54
CA ILE A 16 4.33 -17.29 16.23
C ILE A 16 4.43 -16.89 14.76
N THR A 17 4.55 -15.60 14.50
CA THR A 17 4.85 -15.08 13.18
C THR A 17 6.35 -14.92 13.02
N LYS A 18 7.00 -15.87 12.35
CA LYS A 18 8.38 -15.66 11.88
C LYS A 18 8.29 -14.97 10.51
N GLN A 19 8.53 -13.67 10.51
CA GLN A 19 8.74 -12.94 9.27
C GLN A 19 10.17 -13.19 8.80
N LEU A 20 10.32 -13.90 7.70
CA LEU A 20 11.59 -14.02 6.99
C LEU A 20 11.62 -12.97 5.88
N ILE A 21 12.55 -12.09 6.01
CA ILE A 21 13.22 -11.16 5.08
C ILE A 21 12.50 -10.92 3.74
N ILE A 22 12.03 -9.68 3.57
CA ILE A 22 11.65 -9.13 2.26
C ILE A 22 12.95 -8.93 1.46
N ILE A 23 13.20 -9.81 0.51
CA ILE A 23 14.25 -9.61 -0.50
C ILE A 23 13.56 -9.00 -1.72
N PRO A 24 13.95 -7.82 -2.17
CA PRO A 24 13.56 -7.36 -3.50
C PRO A 24 14.32 -8.22 -4.52
N LEU A 25 13.65 -9.24 -5.03
CA LEU A 25 14.20 -10.13 -6.07
C LEU A 25 13.81 -9.57 -7.44
N SER A 26 14.65 -8.74 -8.01
CA SER A 26 14.60 -8.47 -9.44
C SER A 26 15.46 -9.53 -10.14
N ILE A 27 14.84 -10.39 -10.93
CA ILE A 27 15.47 -11.36 -11.84
C ILE A 27 15.99 -12.68 -11.22
N ALA A 28 15.17 -13.50 -10.62
CA ALA A 28 15.56 -14.90 -10.43
C ALA A 28 14.42 -15.92 -10.63
N CYS A 29 13.27 -15.51 -11.13
CA CYS A 29 12.13 -16.42 -11.28
C CYS A 29 11.64 -16.62 -12.72
N LEU A 30 12.53 -16.57 -13.72
CA LEU A 30 12.23 -17.09 -15.07
C LEU A 30 12.77 -18.50 -15.29
N GLY A 31 13.25 -19.18 -14.28
CA GLY A 31 13.99 -20.42 -14.41
C GLY A 31 13.39 -21.69 -13.84
N MET A 32 12.10 -21.76 -13.49
CA MET A 32 11.54 -23.02 -13.01
C MET A 32 10.17 -23.34 -13.61
N SER A 33 10.19 -24.20 -14.55
CA SER A 33 9.15 -25.03 -15.18
C SER A 33 8.73 -24.64 -16.59
N LEU A 34 9.60 -24.90 -17.59
CA LEU A 34 9.22 -25.34 -18.94
C LEU A 34 10.50 -25.61 -19.76
N PRO A 35 10.84 -26.86 -20.05
CA PRO A 35 12.10 -27.18 -20.74
C PRO A 35 12.12 -26.87 -22.26
N VAL A 36 11.13 -26.21 -22.81
CA VAL A 36 11.04 -25.92 -24.26
C VAL A 36 11.22 -24.43 -24.58
N LEU A 37 11.17 -23.50 -23.57
CA LEU A 37 11.38 -22.07 -23.80
C LEU A 37 12.79 -21.56 -23.43
N ALA A 38 13.61 -22.39 -22.81
CA ALA A 38 14.91 -21.97 -22.26
C ALA A 38 15.95 -21.60 -23.35
N HIS A 39 15.78 -22.02 -24.59
CA HIS A 39 16.73 -21.71 -25.65
C HIS A 39 16.49 -20.38 -26.38
N LYS A 40 15.27 -19.80 -26.23
CA LYS A 40 14.94 -18.49 -26.82
C LYS A 40 15.00 -17.33 -25.81
N THR A 41 14.97 -17.62 -24.52
CA THR A 41 15.00 -16.57 -23.48
C THR A 41 16.41 -16.09 -23.15
N ASN A 42 17.43 -16.94 -23.29
CA ASN A 42 18.82 -16.50 -23.10
C ASN A 42 19.26 -15.49 -24.16
N THR A 43 18.83 -15.67 -25.42
CA THR A 43 19.14 -14.71 -26.49
C THR A 43 18.45 -13.36 -26.28
N LEU A 44 17.21 -13.34 -25.80
CA LEU A 44 16.50 -12.09 -25.50
C LEU A 44 17.10 -11.35 -24.30
N LEU A 45 17.60 -12.05 -23.29
CA LEU A 45 18.26 -11.44 -22.14
C LEU A 45 19.63 -10.88 -22.52
N ASP A 46 20.39 -11.62 -23.30
CA ASP A 46 21.68 -11.19 -23.84
C ASP A 46 21.51 -10.03 -24.81
N ASP A 47 20.44 -10.01 -25.62
CA ASP A 47 20.11 -8.90 -26.52
C ASP A 47 19.69 -7.64 -25.73
N VAL A 48 18.90 -7.77 -24.67
CA VAL A 48 18.52 -6.63 -23.82
C VAL A 48 19.72 -6.09 -23.05
N VAL A 49 20.59 -6.96 -22.54
CA VAL A 49 21.84 -6.56 -21.85
C VAL A 49 22.85 -5.99 -22.85
N SER A 50 22.92 -6.53 -24.07
CA SER A 50 23.77 -6.01 -25.17
C SER A 50 23.26 -4.66 -25.68
N ILE A 51 21.96 -4.48 -25.86
CA ILE A 51 21.35 -3.19 -26.22
C ILE A 51 21.59 -2.15 -25.10
N ALA A 52 21.49 -2.56 -23.83
CA ALA A 52 21.81 -1.68 -22.70
C ALA A 52 23.29 -1.30 -22.64
N LYS A 53 24.21 -2.21 -23.01
CA LYS A 53 25.65 -1.93 -23.05
C LYS A 53 26.10 -1.16 -24.30
N ASN A 54 25.52 -1.42 -25.47
CA ASN A 54 25.92 -0.81 -26.73
C ASN A 54 25.20 0.50 -27.03
N GLY A 55 24.06 0.77 -26.38
CA GLY A 55 23.38 2.08 -26.41
C GLY A 55 24.05 3.16 -25.57
N LEU A 56 25.10 2.83 -24.82
CA LEU A 56 25.78 3.73 -23.87
C LEU A 56 26.94 4.53 -24.48
N VAL A 57 27.13 4.50 -25.79
CA VAL A 57 28.14 5.34 -26.47
C VAL A 57 27.46 6.31 -27.43
N SER A 58 26.75 7.26 -26.88
CA SER A 58 26.45 8.53 -27.52
C SER A 58 26.73 9.63 -26.49
N THR A 59 27.72 10.40 -26.73
CA THR A 59 28.12 11.58 -25.97
C THR A 59 27.08 12.68 -26.08
N THR A 60 25.97 12.52 -25.33
CA THR A 60 25.09 13.66 -25.01
C THR A 60 25.71 14.46 -23.87
N SER A 61 25.79 15.76 -24.04
CA SER A 61 26.43 16.65 -23.07
C SER A 61 25.79 16.48 -21.68
N GLU A 62 26.59 16.58 -20.61
CA GLU A 62 26.12 16.47 -19.21
C GLU A 62 24.96 17.43 -18.89
N LYS A 63 24.88 18.58 -19.57
CA LYS A 63 23.79 19.55 -19.46
C LYS A 63 22.44 19.00 -19.98
N GLU A 64 22.46 18.34 -21.12
CA GLU A 64 21.26 17.75 -21.74
C GLU A 64 20.74 16.54 -20.92
N SER A 65 21.68 15.74 -20.40
CA SER A 65 21.35 14.67 -19.44
C SER A 65 20.73 15.18 -18.14
N ALA A 66 21.19 16.35 -17.64
CA ALA A 66 20.64 16.97 -16.44
C ALA A 66 19.23 17.55 -16.67
N GLU A 67 18.94 18.01 -17.88
CA GLU A 67 17.64 18.61 -18.24
C GLU A 67 16.58 17.51 -18.44
N ILE A 68 16.92 16.40 -19.09
CA ILE A 68 16.05 15.23 -19.22
C ILE A 68 15.75 14.64 -17.84
N ARG A 69 16.72 14.65 -16.91
CA ARG A 69 16.51 14.20 -15.52
C ARG A 69 15.48 15.04 -14.76
N LYS A 70 15.35 16.33 -15.12
CA LYS A 70 14.37 17.25 -14.50
C LYS A 70 12.93 17.05 -15.01
N THR A 71 12.75 16.47 -16.18
CA THR A 71 11.44 16.36 -16.84
C THR A 71 10.61 15.17 -16.40
N VAL A 72 11.20 14.16 -15.76
CA VAL A 72 10.42 13.04 -15.20
C VAL A 72 9.62 13.53 -14.02
N PRO A 73 8.29 13.37 -14.04
CA PRO A 73 7.45 13.89 -12.99
C PRO A 73 7.85 13.31 -11.64
N VAL A 74 7.87 14.16 -10.63
CA VAL A 74 7.81 13.71 -9.25
C VAL A 74 6.39 13.22 -9.07
N VAL A 75 6.14 11.94 -9.25
CA VAL A 75 4.95 11.33 -8.66
C VAL A 75 5.08 11.62 -7.18
N SER A 76 4.28 12.54 -6.71
CA SER A 76 4.27 12.92 -5.30
C SER A 76 4.05 11.62 -4.54
N LYS A 77 4.94 11.32 -3.61
CA LYS A 77 4.68 10.24 -2.66
C LYS A 77 3.29 10.50 -2.11
N ALA A 78 2.35 9.58 -2.33
CA ALA A 78 1.14 9.56 -1.52
C ALA A 78 1.60 9.81 -0.09
N PRO A 79 1.01 10.75 0.65
CA PRO A 79 1.47 11.07 2.00
C PRO A 79 1.62 9.74 2.73
N ARG A 80 2.81 9.45 3.21
CA ARG A 80 3.07 8.18 3.89
C ARG A 80 2.01 8.06 4.96
N PRO A 81 1.30 6.93 5.03
CA PRO A 81 0.28 6.78 6.05
C PRO A 81 0.88 7.20 7.39
N GLY A 82 0.28 8.16 8.06
CA GLY A 82 0.84 8.81 9.24
C GLY A 82 0.93 7.91 10.48
N GLY A 83 0.78 6.60 10.31
CA GLY A 83 0.94 5.63 11.38
C GLY A 83 2.35 5.59 11.97
N PHE A 84 3.35 5.84 11.15
CA PHE A 84 4.73 5.95 11.58
C PHE A 84 5.39 7.09 10.81
N ILE A 85 5.35 8.28 11.37
CA ILE A 85 6.42 9.22 11.12
C ILE A 85 7.63 8.55 11.76
N ILE A 86 8.35 7.75 10.99
CA ILE A 86 9.70 7.35 11.37
C ILE A 86 10.44 8.66 11.46
N PRO A 87 10.84 9.11 12.68
CA PRO A 87 11.68 10.28 12.81
C PRO A 87 12.82 10.09 11.79
N PRO A 88 13.31 11.15 11.14
CA PRO A 88 14.60 11.05 10.50
C PRO A 88 15.51 10.50 11.59
N SER A 89 16.01 9.28 11.37
CA SER A 89 17.04 8.74 12.25
C SER A 89 18.07 9.84 12.42
N PRO A 90 18.57 10.12 13.63
CA PRO A 90 19.78 10.90 13.73
C PRO A 90 20.69 10.27 12.68
N LYS A 91 21.48 11.07 11.96
CA LYS A 91 22.46 10.51 11.03
C LYS A 91 23.19 9.46 11.86
N ALA A 92 22.81 8.18 11.69
CA ALA A 92 23.56 7.11 12.27
C ALA A 92 24.95 7.34 11.72
N GLU A 93 25.94 7.39 12.58
CA GLU A 93 27.33 7.44 12.14
C GLU A 93 27.43 6.30 11.13
N GLU A 94 27.68 6.66 9.88
CA GLU A 94 27.71 5.70 8.78
C GLU A 94 29.06 5.00 8.89
N TYR A 95 29.07 3.81 9.41
CA TYR A 95 30.27 2.97 9.45
C TYR A 95 30.39 2.18 8.15
N PRO A 96 31.59 2.01 7.61
CA PRO A 96 31.79 1.07 6.51
C PRO A 96 31.29 -0.33 6.88
N GLY A 97 30.55 -0.99 5.99
CA GLY A 97 30.01 -2.31 6.27
C GLY A 97 29.10 -2.89 5.18
N GLN A 98 28.50 -4.02 5.49
CA GLN A 98 27.53 -4.70 4.62
C GLN A 98 26.11 -4.30 5.04
N TYR A 99 25.38 -3.65 4.15
CA TYR A 99 24.07 -3.06 4.45
C TYR A 99 22.89 -3.85 3.87
N SER A 100 23.17 -4.85 3.03
CA SER A 100 22.14 -5.70 2.44
C SER A 100 22.57 -7.19 2.46
N PHE A 101 21.60 -8.08 2.29
CA PHE A 101 21.87 -9.50 2.12
C PHE A 101 22.73 -9.77 0.88
N VAL A 102 22.57 -8.97 -0.16
CA VAL A 102 23.39 -9.03 -1.37
C VAL A 102 24.84 -8.64 -1.05
N ASP A 103 25.05 -7.56 -0.28
CA ASP A 103 26.39 -7.17 0.15
C ASP A 103 27.05 -8.30 0.96
N PHE A 104 26.28 -8.97 1.82
CA PHE A 104 26.77 -10.11 2.60
C PHE A 104 27.20 -11.28 1.71
N ILE A 105 26.36 -11.68 0.73
CA ILE A 105 26.70 -12.80 -0.18
C ILE A 105 27.87 -12.44 -1.09
N THR A 106 27.94 -11.20 -1.56
CA THR A 106 28.99 -10.76 -2.50
C THR A 106 30.26 -10.31 -1.81
N GLY A 107 30.27 -10.23 -0.45
CA GLY A 107 31.39 -9.72 0.34
C GLY A 107 31.66 -8.22 0.15
N LYS A 108 30.68 -7.46 -0.41
CA LYS A 108 30.85 -6.03 -0.66
C LYS A 108 30.74 -5.22 0.62
N ASN A 109 31.82 -4.54 0.99
CA ASN A 109 31.79 -3.52 2.04
C ASN A 109 31.58 -2.14 1.41
N ARG A 110 30.57 -1.41 1.88
CA ARG A 110 30.25 -0.06 1.43
C ARG A 110 30.81 0.97 2.42
N THR A 111 31.21 2.11 1.90
CA THR A 111 31.67 3.25 2.71
C THR A 111 30.53 3.94 3.43
N THR A 112 29.35 3.97 2.80
CA THR A 112 28.13 4.59 3.33
C THR A 112 26.92 3.70 3.12
N LYS A 113 25.87 3.92 3.90
CA LYS A 113 24.61 3.22 3.73
C LYS A 113 23.92 3.62 2.42
N PRO A 114 23.59 2.67 1.52
CA PRO A 114 22.92 2.98 0.28
C PRO A 114 21.54 3.60 0.52
N VAL A 115 21.15 4.53 -0.33
CA VAL A 115 19.80 5.11 -0.29
C VAL A 115 18.81 4.03 -0.71
N SER A 116 17.81 3.80 0.11
CA SER A 116 16.71 2.89 -0.22
C SER A 116 15.38 3.64 -0.26
N PRO A 117 14.60 3.51 -1.32
CA PRO A 117 13.26 4.07 -1.38
C PRO A 117 12.25 3.27 -0.56
N TYR A 118 12.67 2.09 -0.08
CA TYR A 118 11.82 1.20 0.70
C TYR A 118 11.99 1.47 2.20
N ALA A 119 10.88 1.43 2.94
CA ALA A 119 10.96 1.47 4.39
C ALA A 119 11.51 0.13 4.92
N PRO A 120 12.48 0.12 5.84
CA PRO A 120 13.15 -1.11 6.29
C PRO A 120 12.20 -2.12 6.96
N PHE A 121 11.13 -1.66 7.63
CA PHE A 121 10.14 -2.49 8.30
C PHE A 121 8.75 -1.88 8.15
N ALA A 122 8.22 -1.86 6.92
CA ALA A 122 6.88 -1.33 6.70
C ALA A 122 5.85 -2.45 6.73
N LEU A 123 4.93 -2.39 7.70
CA LEU A 123 3.68 -3.15 7.63
C LEU A 123 2.76 -2.60 6.53
N GLN A 124 2.92 -1.32 6.20
CA GLN A 124 2.22 -0.62 5.12
C GLN A 124 3.25 -0.24 4.06
N THR A 125 3.32 -1.00 2.99
CA THR A 125 4.21 -0.67 1.87
C THR A 125 3.57 0.37 0.96
N THR A 126 4.40 1.23 0.40
CA THR A 126 3.98 2.13 -0.69
C THR A 126 3.62 1.29 -1.91
N PRO A 127 2.52 1.59 -2.64
CA PRO A 127 2.26 1.00 -3.95
C PRO A 127 3.49 1.08 -4.86
N ALA A 128 3.76 0.04 -5.62
CA ALA A 128 4.97 0.01 -6.47
C ALA A 128 5.03 1.19 -7.45
N ALA A 129 3.87 1.62 -7.95
CA ALA A 129 3.75 2.78 -8.80
C ALA A 129 4.17 4.12 -8.15
N ASP A 130 4.15 4.21 -6.83
CA ASP A 130 4.44 5.44 -6.08
C ASP A 130 5.86 5.45 -5.49
N ILE A 131 6.68 4.45 -5.81
CA ILE A 131 8.08 4.40 -5.39
C ILE A 131 8.90 5.37 -6.23
N ASN A 132 9.70 6.19 -5.56
CA ASN A 132 10.53 7.21 -6.21
C ASN A 132 12.00 6.77 -6.27
N PHE A 133 12.49 6.53 -7.48
CA PHE A 133 13.88 6.15 -7.76
C PHE A 133 14.78 7.34 -8.20
N ARG A 134 14.37 8.59 -7.94
CA ARG A 134 15.17 9.77 -8.35
C ARG A 134 16.46 9.95 -7.58
N TYR A 135 16.68 9.24 -6.49
CA TYR A 135 17.98 9.21 -5.84
C TYR A 135 19.09 8.72 -6.78
N LEU A 136 18.73 7.94 -7.82
CA LEU A 136 19.64 7.50 -8.87
C LEU A 136 20.08 8.63 -9.83
N ASP A 137 19.47 9.81 -9.72
CA ASP A 137 19.92 10.99 -10.49
C ASP A 137 21.14 11.67 -9.83
N ASN A 138 21.48 11.32 -8.58
CA ASN A 138 22.68 11.82 -7.93
C ASN A 138 23.90 11.00 -8.41
N PRO A 139 24.91 11.62 -9.04
CA PRO A 139 26.11 10.93 -9.51
C PRO A 139 26.95 10.32 -8.35
N ASP A 140 26.86 10.90 -7.14
CA ASP A 140 27.56 10.41 -5.95
C ASP A 140 26.83 9.26 -5.27
N HIS A 141 25.75 8.77 -5.87
CA HIS A 141 24.99 7.64 -5.32
C HIS A 141 25.79 6.35 -5.47
N GLU A 142 25.92 5.62 -4.37
CA GLU A 142 26.52 4.29 -4.39
C GLU A 142 25.53 3.25 -4.92
N GLU A 143 25.82 2.67 -6.08
CA GLU A 143 24.90 1.75 -6.77
C GLU A 143 24.65 0.45 -6.00
N ASP A 144 23.39 0.02 -5.98
CA ASP A 144 22.96 -1.32 -5.59
C ASP A 144 22.84 -2.21 -6.85
N ILE A 145 22.92 -3.53 -6.66
CA ILE A 145 22.83 -4.52 -7.74
C ILE A 145 21.55 -4.40 -8.58
N PHE A 146 20.49 -3.83 -8.03
CA PHE A 146 19.20 -3.66 -8.72
C PHE A 146 19.00 -2.25 -9.31
N ASP A 147 19.90 -1.33 -9.06
CA ASP A 147 19.81 0.04 -9.57
C ASP A 147 19.87 0.13 -11.11
N PRO A 148 20.67 -0.72 -11.81
CA PRO A 148 20.68 -0.74 -13.28
C PRO A 148 19.31 -1.05 -13.92
N LEU A 149 18.37 -1.66 -13.18
CA LEU A 149 17.01 -1.94 -13.66
C LEU A 149 16.05 -0.76 -13.49
N LYS A 150 16.52 0.33 -12.89
CA LYS A 150 15.73 1.51 -12.59
C LYS A 150 16.15 2.67 -13.47
N ARG A 151 15.15 3.44 -13.92
CA ARG A 151 15.36 4.67 -14.67
C ARG A 151 16.30 4.50 -15.89
N ILE A 152 16.17 3.37 -16.58
CA ILE A 152 16.88 3.08 -17.82
C ILE A 152 16.40 4.10 -18.87
N LYS A 153 17.34 4.88 -19.40
CA LYS A 153 17.04 5.85 -20.44
C LYS A 153 17.11 5.19 -21.82
N ILE A 154 16.04 5.33 -22.58
CA ILE A 154 15.97 4.86 -23.97
C ILE A 154 15.83 6.12 -24.86
N GLY A 155 16.91 6.48 -25.53
CA GLY A 155 17.01 7.79 -26.18
C GLY A 155 16.84 8.95 -25.19
N ASN A 156 16.25 10.04 -25.68
CA ASN A 156 16.08 11.25 -24.88
C ASN A 156 14.72 11.34 -24.17
N ASP A 157 13.77 10.53 -24.57
CA ASP A 157 12.36 10.73 -24.21
C ASP A 157 11.77 9.66 -23.32
N VAL A 158 12.36 8.45 -23.29
CA VAL A 158 11.76 7.33 -22.58
C VAL A 158 12.60 6.95 -21.36
N ILE A 159 11.91 6.73 -20.24
CA ILE A 159 12.49 6.18 -19.01
C ILE A 159 11.73 4.91 -18.65
N LEU A 160 12.47 3.81 -18.54
CA LEU A 160 11.96 2.50 -18.22
C LEU A 160 12.49 2.06 -16.86
N SER A 161 11.63 1.47 -16.03
CA SER A 161 12.05 0.87 -14.77
C SER A 161 11.37 -0.48 -14.58
N PHE A 162 12.12 -1.45 -14.09
CA PHE A 162 11.63 -2.75 -13.67
C PHE A 162 11.78 -2.92 -12.17
N GLY A 163 10.89 -3.69 -11.57
CA GLY A 163 11.00 -4.06 -10.17
C GLY A 163 10.10 -5.21 -9.82
N GLY A 164 10.23 -5.67 -8.59
CA GLY A 164 9.39 -6.76 -8.11
C GLY A 164 9.57 -7.00 -6.62
N GLN A 165 8.81 -7.96 -6.12
CA GLN A 165 8.84 -8.39 -4.74
C GLN A 165 8.53 -9.88 -4.70
N PHE A 166 9.35 -10.65 -4.02
CA PHE A 166 9.00 -11.99 -3.57
C PHE A 166 8.77 -11.98 -2.06
N TRP A 167 7.70 -12.60 -1.62
CA TRP A 167 7.31 -12.65 -0.24
C TRP A 167 6.89 -14.07 0.14
N TYR A 168 7.45 -14.59 1.23
CA TYR A 168 7.09 -15.86 1.82
C TYR A 168 6.69 -15.67 3.27
N ARG A 169 5.58 -16.28 3.69
CA ARG A 169 5.09 -16.25 5.06
C ARG A 169 4.70 -17.64 5.51
N HIS A 170 5.29 -18.07 6.63
CA HIS A 170 4.82 -19.23 7.38
C HIS A 170 3.85 -18.78 8.46
N MET A 171 2.67 -19.37 8.53
CA MET A 171 1.63 -19.06 9.49
C MET A 171 1.23 -20.30 10.26
N ARG A 172 1.17 -20.17 11.58
CA ARG A 172 0.56 -21.15 12.47
C ARG A 172 -0.42 -20.44 13.37
N ALA A 173 -1.71 -20.78 13.26
CA ALA A 173 -2.79 -20.24 14.07
C ALA A 173 -3.36 -21.33 14.95
N THR A 174 -3.35 -21.13 16.28
CA THR A 174 -4.07 -21.96 17.23
C THR A 174 -5.48 -21.40 17.37
N ASP A 175 -6.47 -22.25 17.48
CA ASP A 175 -7.89 -21.85 17.49
C ASP A 175 -8.22 -20.91 16.32
N ALA A 176 -7.85 -21.34 15.11
CA ALA A 176 -7.93 -20.54 13.90
C ALA A 176 -9.33 -19.94 13.72
N ARG A 177 -9.37 -18.72 13.20
CA ARG A 177 -10.59 -17.91 12.99
C ARG A 177 -11.33 -17.58 14.30
N LEU A 178 -10.57 -17.50 15.41
CA LEU A 178 -11.07 -17.09 16.74
C LEU A 178 -12.23 -17.94 17.26
N LYS A 179 -12.32 -19.19 16.84
CA LYS A 179 -13.31 -20.14 17.36
C LYS A 179 -12.71 -20.82 18.58
N PRO A 180 -13.33 -20.71 19.78
CA PRO A 180 -12.94 -21.50 20.95
C PRO A 180 -12.97 -23.00 20.60
N ASN A 181 -11.90 -23.71 20.93
CA ASN A 181 -11.68 -25.13 20.54
C ASN A 181 -11.68 -25.32 19.01
N GLY A 182 -11.29 -24.28 18.27
CA GLY A 182 -11.13 -24.33 16.81
C GLY A 182 -9.96 -25.24 16.41
N LYS A 183 -9.95 -25.64 15.14
CA LYS A 183 -8.81 -26.40 14.59
C LYS A 183 -7.59 -25.49 14.49
N ASN A 184 -6.42 -26.04 14.77
CA ASN A 184 -5.16 -25.40 14.41
C ASN A 184 -5.07 -25.32 12.89
N ASN A 185 -4.37 -24.31 12.39
CA ASN A 185 -4.13 -24.14 10.97
C ASN A 185 -2.67 -23.74 10.74
N THR A 186 -1.94 -24.58 10.03
CA THR A 186 -0.58 -24.30 9.60
C THR A 186 -0.57 -24.19 8.10
N PHE A 187 -0.11 -23.06 7.58
CA PHE A 187 -0.08 -22.82 6.15
C PHE A 187 1.05 -21.88 5.75
N HIS A 188 1.35 -21.87 4.47
CA HIS A 188 2.37 -21.01 3.88
C HIS A 188 1.74 -20.14 2.80
N LEU A 189 2.19 -18.91 2.72
CA LEU A 189 1.80 -17.97 1.68
C LEU A 189 3.03 -17.57 0.89
N THR A 190 2.90 -17.57 -0.43
CA THR A 190 3.89 -16.97 -1.34
C THR A 190 3.21 -15.87 -2.13
N ARG A 191 3.93 -14.78 -2.36
CA ARG A 191 3.50 -13.68 -3.23
C ARG A 191 4.67 -13.23 -4.08
N LEU A 192 4.51 -13.35 -5.39
CA LEU A 192 5.41 -12.79 -6.38
C LEU A 192 4.73 -11.58 -7.03
N ARG A 193 5.41 -10.47 -7.10
CA ARG A 193 5.00 -9.27 -7.83
C ARG A 193 6.13 -8.86 -8.75
N VAL A 194 5.81 -8.49 -9.99
CA VAL A 194 6.78 -7.93 -10.95
C VAL A 194 6.11 -6.76 -11.64
N HIS A 195 6.80 -5.63 -11.74
CA HIS A 195 6.25 -4.44 -12.37
C HIS A 195 7.20 -3.81 -13.38
N THR A 196 6.59 -3.11 -14.31
CA THR A 196 7.24 -2.28 -15.32
C THR A 196 6.62 -0.90 -15.28
N ASP A 197 7.46 0.14 -15.29
CA ASP A 197 7.08 1.55 -15.29
C ASP A 197 7.75 2.24 -16.47
N ILE A 198 6.96 2.75 -17.40
CA ILE A 198 7.40 3.38 -18.65
C ILE A 198 6.91 4.82 -18.68
N TRP A 199 7.82 5.76 -18.78
CA TRP A 199 7.55 7.17 -18.97
C TRP A 199 8.00 7.63 -20.34
N TYR A 200 7.10 8.30 -21.07
CA TYR A 200 7.44 9.08 -22.25
C TYR A 200 7.47 10.56 -21.85
N GLN A 201 8.66 11.12 -21.79
CA GLN A 201 8.93 12.43 -21.22
C GLN A 201 8.30 12.56 -19.81
N ASP A 202 7.57 13.65 -19.54
CA ASP A 202 6.71 13.80 -18.37
C ASP A 202 5.21 13.81 -18.73
N LYS A 203 4.89 13.37 -19.95
CA LYS A 203 3.55 13.52 -20.53
C LYS A 203 2.70 12.30 -20.37
N ILE A 204 3.27 11.12 -20.62
CA ILE A 204 2.55 9.85 -20.60
C ILE A 204 3.33 8.85 -19.76
N ARG A 205 2.63 8.11 -18.94
CA ARG A 205 3.15 6.97 -18.21
C ARG A 205 2.30 5.74 -18.46
N PHE A 206 2.94 4.62 -18.66
CA PHE A 206 2.31 3.30 -18.58
C PHE A 206 2.92 2.54 -17.42
N PHE A 207 2.07 1.95 -16.57
CA PHE A 207 2.48 1.11 -15.46
C PHE A 207 1.73 -0.22 -15.51
N GLY A 208 2.48 -1.32 -15.42
CA GLY A 208 1.93 -2.67 -15.33
C GLY A 208 2.57 -3.45 -14.20
N GLU A 209 1.76 -4.11 -13.38
CA GLU A 209 2.21 -4.94 -12.26
C GLU A 209 1.48 -6.27 -12.25
N PHE A 210 2.24 -7.34 -12.35
CA PHE A 210 1.81 -8.72 -12.25
C PHE A 210 1.82 -9.20 -10.80
N LEU A 211 0.88 -10.09 -10.43
CA LEU A 211 0.77 -10.73 -9.13
C LEU A 211 0.56 -12.24 -9.31
N ASP A 212 1.30 -13.04 -8.55
CA ASP A 212 0.99 -14.44 -8.28
C ASP A 212 1.01 -14.67 -6.76
N ALA A 213 -0.15 -14.93 -6.19
CA ALA A 213 -0.35 -15.14 -4.75
C ALA A 213 -0.88 -16.55 -4.49
N ARG A 214 -0.10 -17.37 -3.79
CA ARG A 214 -0.43 -18.78 -3.53
C ARG A 214 -0.53 -19.09 -2.05
N HIS A 215 -1.38 -20.05 -1.76
CA HIS A 215 -1.59 -20.64 -0.43
C HIS A 215 -1.24 -22.13 -0.49
N TRP A 216 -0.46 -22.57 0.48
CA TRP A 216 -0.02 -23.94 0.65
C TRP A 216 -0.41 -24.41 2.05
N GLY A 217 -1.20 -25.45 2.15
CA GLY A 217 -1.70 -26.02 3.39
C GLY A 217 -3.15 -26.50 3.23
N ASN A 218 -3.52 -27.55 3.94
CA ASN A 218 -4.78 -28.28 3.73
C ASN A 218 -5.64 -28.41 5.00
N GLU A 219 -5.22 -27.84 6.14
CA GLU A 219 -5.97 -28.01 7.41
C GLU A 219 -7.30 -27.26 7.38
N LEU A 220 -7.31 -26.04 6.84
CA LEU A 220 -8.52 -25.26 6.61
C LEU A 220 -8.56 -24.73 5.18
N GLN A 221 -9.76 -24.50 4.66
CA GLN A 221 -9.94 -23.87 3.35
C GLN A 221 -9.31 -22.49 3.32
N PRO A 222 -8.57 -22.13 2.26
CA PRO A 222 -8.01 -20.79 2.09
C PRO A 222 -9.10 -19.71 2.13
N LEU A 223 -8.78 -18.56 2.69
CA LEU A 223 -9.63 -17.39 2.60
C LEU A 223 -9.48 -16.72 1.21
N GLY A 224 -10.46 -15.94 0.81
CA GLY A 224 -10.41 -15.19 -0.45
C GLY A 224 -9.27 -14.16 -0.53
N ILE A 225 -8.62 -13.87 0.61
CA ILE A 225 -7.46 -12.99 0.72
C ILE A 225 -6.12 -13.73 0.63
N ASP A 226 -6.12 -15.06 0.55
CA ASP A 226 -4.91 -15.88 0.64
C ASP A 226 -4.34 -16.21 -0.75
N ARG A 227 -5.19 -16.27 -1.77
CA ARG A 227 -4.78 -16.72 -3.11
C ARG A 227 -5.38 -15.89 -4.23
N ASN A 228 -4.55 -15.61 -5.21
CA ASN A 228 -4.88 -15.00 -6.49
C ASN A 228 -3.81 -15.40 -7.49
N HIS A 229 -4.08 -16.42 -8.28
CA HIS A 229 -3.07 -16.96 -9.21
C HIS A 229 -3.08 -16.15 -10.50
N THR A 230 -1.92 -15.62 -10.85
CA THR A 230 -1.64 -15.08 -12.20
C THR A 230 -2.63 -13.95 -12.58
N ASP A 231 -2.55 -12.81 -11.92
CA ASP A 231 -3.36 -11.65 -12.26
C ASP A 231 -2.51 -10.38 -12.48
N MET A 232 -3.10 -9.39 -13.11
CA MET A 232 -2.56 -8.04 -13.18
C MET A 232 -3.04 -7.25 -11.96
N LEU A 233 -2.15 -7.07 -10.97
CA LEU A 233 -2.48 -6.30 -9.76
C LEU A 233 -2.81 -4.86 -10.10
N SER A 234 -1.97 -4.22 -10.92
CA SER A 234 -2.17 -2.86 -11.42
C SER A 234 -1.84 -2.80 -12.90
N ILE A 235 -2.67 -2.09 -13.64
CA ILE A 235 -2.42 -1.74 -15.04
C ILE A 235 -3.15 -0.44 -15.36
N PHE A 236 -2.38 0.62 -15.62
CA PHE A 236 -2.95 1.94 -15.87
C PHE A 236 -2.05 2.80 -16.76
N MET A 237 -2.65 3.86 -17.28
CA MET A 237 -1.98 4.92 -18.00
C MET A 237 -2.23 6.27 -17.31
N ASP A 238 -1.18 7.08 -17.15
CA ASP A 238 -1.26 8.47 -16.72
C ASP A 238 -1.00 9.38 -17.94
N VAL A 239 -1.81 10.41 -18.08
CA VAL A 239 -1.64 11.45 -19.10
C VAL A 239 -1.60 12.81 -18.43
N LYS A 240 -0.53 13.60 -18.68
CA LYS A 240 -0.43 14.97 -18.19
C LYS A 240 -1.45 15.84 -18.93
N VAL A 241 -2.31 16.52 -18.19
CA VAL A 241 -3.38 17.36 -18.74
C VAL A 241 -3.17 18.86 -18.48
N ALA A 242 -2.44 19.21 -17.42
CA ALA A 242 -2.15 20.59 -17.09
C ALA A 242 -0.89 20.72 -16.24
N GLU A 243 -0.35 21.95 -16.22
CA GLU A 243 0.71 22.35 -15.29
C GLU A 243 0.37 23.74 -14.76
N ALA A 244 0.21 23.87 -13.45
CA ALA A 244 -0.19 25.11 -12.80
C ALA A 244 0.34 25.17 -11.35
N LEU A 245 0.66 26.39 -10.88
CA LEU A 245 1.09 26.67 -9.50
C LEU A 245 2.27 25.79 -9.04
N GLY A 246 3.21 25.50 -9.97
CA GLY A 246 4.39 24.66 -9.69
C GLY A 246 4.09 23.17 -9.52
N GLY A 247 2.91 22.72 -9.92
CA GLY A 247 2.48 21.33 -9.92
C GLY A 247 1.95 20.86 -11.26
N LYS A 248 1.96 19.54 -11.45
CA LYS A 248 1.50 18.87 -12.65
C LYS A 248 0.23 18.09 -12.36
N ALA A 249 -0.73 18.21 -13.26
CA ALA A 249 -2.00 17.48 -13.19
C ALA A 249 -2.01 16.34 -14.20
N TYR A 250 -2.43 15.16 -13.74
CA TYR A 250 -2.56 13.95 -14.54
C TYR A 250 -3.94 13.35 -14.42
N VAL A 251 -4.37 12.70 -15.49
CA VAL A 251 -5.49 11.78 -15.50
C VAL A 251 -4.95 10.37 -15.56
N ARG A 252 -5.31 9.53 -14.60
CA ARG A 252 -5.02 8.09 -14.57
C ARG A 252 -6.25 7.30 -14.93
N VAL A 253 -6.11 6.34 -15.83
CA VAL A 253 -7.18 5.43 -16.22
C VAL A 253 -6.65 3.99 -16.12
N GLY A 254 -7.39 3.12 -15.44
CA GLY A 254 -7.05 1.71 -15.33
C GLY A 254 -7.20 1.15 -13.93
N ARG A 255 -6.59 -0.04 -13.72
CA ARG A 255 -6.55 -0.74 -12.43
C ARG A 255 -5.38 -0.22 -11.62
N GLN A 256 -5.64 0.19 -10.39
CA GLN A 256 -4.67 0.86 -9.52
C GLN A 256 -4.91 0.56 -8.05
N GLU A 257 -3.89 0.67 -7.25
CA GLU A 257 -4.01 0.73 -5.80
C GLU A 257 -4.36 2.15 -5.35
N LEU A 258 -5.18 2.28 -4.32
CA LEU A 258 -5.47 3.54 -3.66
C LEU A 258 -5.02 3.48 -2.20
N THR A 259 -4.29 4.51 -1.78
CA THR A 259 -3.77 4.63 -0.42
C THR A 259 -3.83 6.09 0.01
N TYR A 260 -4.63 6.39 1.04
CA TYR A 260 -4.82 7.76 1.51
C TYR A 260 -4.72 7.87 3.03
N GLY A 261 -4.22 9.01 3.49
CA GLY A 261 -4.09 9.32 4.90
C GLY A 261 -3.33 8.25 5.68
N SER A 262 -3.84 7.87 6.82
CA SER A 262 -3.33 6.78 7.65
C SER A 262 -3.91 5.40 7.29
N GLN A 263 -4.53 5.29 6.12
CA GLN A 263 -5.16 4.06 5.61
C GLN A 263 -6.30 3.53 6.51
N ARG A 264 -6.93 4.38 7.29
CA ARG A 264 -8.10 4.01 8.10
C ARG A 264 -9.34 3.77 7.23
N LEU A 265 -9.48 4.52 6.12
CA LEU A 265 -10.62 4.43 5.21
C LEU A 265 -10.27 3.86 3.83
N ILE A 266 -9.03 4.09 3.34
CA ILE A 266 -8.62 3.68 2.00
C ILE A 266 -7.21 3.09 2.06
N SER A 267 -7.09 1.79 1.75
CA SER A 267 -5.84 1.04 1.82
C SER A 267 -5.74 0.00 0.72
N SER A 268 -4.53 -0.22 0.25
CA SER A 268 -4.17 -1.37 -0.60
C SER A 268 -4.16 -2.70 0.16
N LEU A 269 -4.34 -2.69 1.48
CA LEU A 269 -4.42 -3.87 2.34
C LEU A 269 -3.20 -4.80 2.18
N ASP A 270 -2.00 -4.27 2.33
CA ASP A 270 -0.75 -4.96 1.99
C ASP A 270 -0.47 -6.24 2.82
N TRP A 271 -1.05 -6.36 4.02
CA TRP A 271 -0.85 -7.54 4.86
C TRP A 271 -1.46 -8.82 4.28
N VAL A 272 -2.50 -8.72 3.43
CA VAL A 272 -3.10 -9.88 2.75
C VAL A 272 -2.24 -10.31 1.56
N ASN A 273 -2.36 -11.56 1.17
CA ASN A 273 -1.58 -12.10 0.07
C ASN A 273 -2.01 -11.52 -1.29
N THR A 274 -3.29 -11.23 -1.45
CA THR A 274 -3.91 -10.78 -2.72
C THR A 274 -3.87 -9.28 -2.95
N ARG A 275 -3.69 -8.45 -1.92
CA ARG A 275 -3.83 -6.98 -1.97
C ARG A 275 -5.22 -6.50 -2.40
N ARG A 276 -5.44 -5.21 -2.37
CA ARG A 276 -6.71 -4.58 -2.80
C ARG A 276 -6.44 -3.55 -3.87
N THR A 277 -7.19 -3.63 -4.96
CA THR A 277 -7.10 -2.70 -6.09
C THR A 277 -8.48 -2.22 -6.52
N PHE A 278 -8.46 -1.18 -7.32
CA PHE A 278 -9.64 -0.51 -7.85
C PHE A 278 -9.44 -0.24 -9.34
N GLN A 279 -10.51 -0.28 -10.11
CA GLN A 279 -10.47 0.08 -11.52
C GLN A 279 -11.36 1.28 -11.80
N GLY A 280 -10.83 2.25 -12.53
CA GLY A 280 -11.56 3.48 -12.89
C GLY A 280 -10.64 4.61 -13.28
N VAL A 281 -11.08 5.84 -12.96
CA VAL A 281 -10.40 7.08 -13.30
C VAL A 281 -10.00 7.82 -12.02
N LYS A 282 -8.79 8.37 -12.03
CA LYS A 282 -8.28 9.29 -11.00
C LYS A 282 -7.67 10.50 -11.69
N VAL A 283 -8.04 11.68 -11.23
CA VAL A 283 -7.37 12.94 -11.59
C VAL A 283 -6.60 13.40 -10.37
N PHE A 284 -5.34 13.75 -10.54
CA PHE A 284 -4.53 14.23 -9.44
C PHE A 284 -3.63 15.39 -9.87
N TRP A 285 -3.56 16.39 -8.99
CA TRP A 285 -2.72 17.57 -9.15
C TRP A 285 -1.89 17.73 -7.88
N HIS A 286 -0.56 17.65 -8.03
CA HIS A 286 0.36 17.67 -6.92
C HIS A 286 1.38 18.80 -7.06
N THR A 287 1.48 19.61 -6.01
CA THR A 287 2.43 20.70 -5.86
C THR A 287 3.32 20.46 -4.63
N PRO A 288 4.36 21.26 -4.42
CA PRO A 288 5.15 21.18 -3.18
C PRO A 288 4.33 21.37 -1.91
N LYS A 289 3.27 22.22 -1.93
CA LYS A 289 2.48 22.57 -0.77
C LYS A 289 1.07 21.93 -0.75
N PHE A 290 0.51 21.63 -1.91
CA PHE A 290 -0.85 21.12 -2.03
C PHE A 290 -0.91 19.88 -2.93
N ASN A 291 -1.72 18.91 -2.54
CA ASN A 291 -2.17 17.83 -3.40
C ASN A 291 -3.69 17.86 -3.47
N LEU A 292 -4.23 17.59 -4.64
CA LEU A 292 -5.65 17.43 -4.85
C LEU A 292 -5.87 16.20 -5.73
N ASP A 293 -6.58 15.23 -5.20
CA ASP A 293 -6.93 14.00 -5.89
C ASP A 293 -8.46 13.88 -5.96
N THR A 294 -8.98 13.51 -7.10
CA THR A 294 -10.37 13.08 -7.25
C THR A 294 -10.42 11.78 -8.04
N PHE A 295 -11.33 10.90 -7.68
CA PHE A 295 -11.45 9.62 -8.35
C PHE A 295 -12.90 9.11 -8.39
N TRP A 296 -13.19 8.34 -9.43
CA TRP A 296 -14.32 7.45 -9.53
C TRP A 296 -13.80 6.07 -9.92
N VAL A 297 -14.01 5.09 -9.04
CA VAL A 297 -13.46 3.75 -9.18
C VAL A 297 -14.42 2.68 -8.68
N ARG A 298 -14.20 1.45 -9.09
CA ARG A 298 -14.88 0.23 -8.61
C ARG A 298 -13.89 -0.72 -7.97
N PRO A 299 -14.17 -1.26 -6.78
CA PRO A 299 -13.28 -2.24 -6.16
C PRO A 299 -13.19 -3.51 -7.00
N MET A 300 -12.00 -4.08 -7.07
CA MET A 300 -11.79 -5.38 -7.70
C MET A 300 -12.27 -6.51 -6.79
N ARG A 301 -12.77 -7.58 -7.41
CA ARG A 301 -13.15 -8.83 -6.74
C ARG A 301 -12.13 -9.88 -7.11
N THR A 302 -11.37 -10.33 -6.11
CA THR A 302 -10.37 -11.37 -6.28
C THR A 302 -11.02 -12.68 -6.73
N GLN A 303 -10.45 -13.27 -7.78
CA GLN A 303 -10.84 -14.56 -8.33
C GLN A 303 -9.63 -15.51 -8.28
N PRO A 304 -9.62 -16.53 -7.42
CA PRO A 304 -8.43 -17.33 -7.14
C PRO A 304 -7.76 -17.99 -8.36
N ASN A 305 -8.51 -18.29 -9.42
CA ASN A 305 -8.05 -19.03 -10.60
C ASN A 305 -8.43 -18.35 -11.92
N ALA A 306 -8.79 -17.07 -11.90
CA ALA A 306 -9.15 -16.30 -13.09
C ALA A 306 -8.74 -14.84 -12.88
N PHE A 307 -8.72 -14.05 -13.93
CA PHE A 307 -8.48 -12.62 -13.81
C PHE A 307 -9.53 -11.94 -12.94
N ASP A 308 -9.08 -11.10 -12.03
CA ASP A 308 -9.93 -10.29 -11.17
C ASP A 308 -10.88 -9.41 -11.98
N GLN A 309 -12.11 -9.30 -11.51
CA GLN A 309 -13.13 -8.48 -12.14
C GLN A 309 -13.54 -7.33 -11.22
N TRP A 310 -13.82 -6.18 -11.82
CA TRP A 310 -14.38 -5.06 -11.06
C TRP A 310 -15.81 -5.36 -10.58
N ASN A 311 -16.13 -4.89 -9.40
CA ASN A 311 -17.47 -5.03 -8.86
C ASN A 311 -18.41 -3.99 -9.48
N LYS A 312 -19.15 -4.37 -10.54
CA LYS A 312 -20.08 -3.49 -11.25
C LYS A 312 -21.22 -2.93 -10.40
N LYS A 313 -21.42 -3.50 -9.20
CA LYS A 313 -22.48 -3.09 -8.26
C LYS A 313 -22.00 -2.08 -7.22
N LYS A 314 -20.71 -1.78 -7.18
CA LYS A 314 -20.14 -0.83 -6.22
C LYS A 314 -19.39 0.27 -6.94
N ASP A 315 -19.76 1.51 -6.68
CA ASP A 315 -19.04 2.70 -7.12
C ASP A 315 -18.44 3.41 -5.90
N PHE A 316 -17.19 3.84 -6.02
CA PHE A 316 -16.48 4.56 -4.98
C PHE A 316 -15.90 5.85 -5.56
N VAL A 317 -16.37 6.96 -5.02
CA VAL A 317 -15.99 8.32 -5.45
C VAL A 317 -15.26 9.01 -4.31
N GLY A 318 -14.23 9.77 -4.63
CA GLY A 318 -13.50 10.53 -3.63
C GLY A 318 -12.97 11.85 -4.14
N LEU A 319 -12.91 12.81 -3.23
CA LEU A 319 -12.17 14.05 -3.33
C LEU A 319 -11.27 14.14 -2.09
N TRP A 320 -9.96 14.28 -2.30
CA TRP A 320 -8.95 14.32 -1.23
C TRP A 320 -7.98 15.47 -1.44
N GLY A 321 -8.01 16.45 -0.56
CA GLY A 321 -7.09 17.58 -0.53
C GLY A 321 -6.07 17.43 0.59
N THR A 322 -4.79 17.66 0.31
CA THR A 322 -3.72 17.66 1.33
C THR A 322 -2.96 18.97 1.28
N TYR A 323 -2.92 19.70 2.39
CA TYR A 323 -2.06 20.87 2.58
C TYR A 323 -0.82 20.46 3.39
N LYS A 324 0.36 20.83 2.91
CA LYS A 324 1.68 20.50 3.51
C LYS A 324 2.36 21.80 4.00
N PRO A 325 2.07 22.29 5.22
CA PRO A 325 2.61 23.56 5.72
C PRO A 325 4.13 23.53 5.86
N LYS A 326 4.68 22.41 6.29
CA LYS A 326 6.12 22.15 6.38
C LYS A 326 6.45 20.68 6.16
N LYS A 327 7.72 20.34 6.01
CA LYS A 327 8.17 18.96 5.83
C LYS A 327 7.77 18.09 7.04
N GLY A 328 6.99 17.05 6.78
CA GLY A 328 6.53 16.10 7.81
C GLY A 328 5.16 16.44 8.40
N ASP A 329 4.58 17.60 8.10
CA ASP A 329 3.23 17.95 8.48
C ASP A 329 2.27 17.88 7.28
N ALA A 330 1.05 17.46 7.52
CA ALA A 330 -0.02 17.44 6.52
C ALA A 330 -1.38 17.65 7.17
N LEU A 331 -2.22 18.43 6.51
CA LEU A 331 -3.64 18.57 6.79
C LEU A 331 -4.40 18.01 5.59
N ASP A 332 -5.14 16.93 5.81
CA ASP A 332 -6.03 16.33 4.83
C ASP A 332 -7.47 16.76 5.09
N LEU A 333 -8.18 17.11 4.02
CA LEU A 333 -9.63 17.30 4.01
C LEU A 333 -10.20 16.44 2.90
N TYR A 334 -11.25 15.68 3.18
CA TYR A 334 -11.76 14.75 2.20
C TYR A 334 -13.28 14.55 2.26
N TYR A 335 -13.81 14.19 1.10
CA TYR A 335 -15.14 13.67 0.90
C TYR A 335 -15.06 12.35 0.14
N LEU A 336 -15.76 11.32 0.63
CA LEU A 336 -15.83 10.00 0.03
C LEU A 336 -17.29 9.58 -0.09
N SER A 337 -17.63 8.85 -1.14
CA SER A 337 -18.96 8.26 -1.33
C SER A 337 -18.84 6.83 -1.82
N LEU A 338 -19.38 5.89 -1.06
CA LEU A 338 -19.50 4.48 -1.42
C LEU A 338 -20.96 4.15 -1.73
N MET A 339 -21.24 3.83 -2.99
CA MET A 339 -22.54 3.38 -3.46
C MET A 339 -22.50 1.86 -3.65
N ASN A 340 -23.43 1.14 -3.04
CA ASN A 340 -23.58 -0.30 -3.19
C ASN A 340 -24.97 -0.64 -3.71
N ASN A 341 -25.04 -0.96 -5.00
CA ASN A 341 -26.29 -1.31 -5.72
C ASN A 341 -26.40 -2.84 -5.90
N SER A 342 -25.93 -3.61 -4.90
CA SER A 342 -25.99 -5.08 -4.96
C SER A 342 -27.29 -5.64 -4.40
N GLY A 343 -28.07 -4.86 -3.68
CA GLY A 343 -29.26 -5.31 -2.98
C GLY A 343 -28.97 -6.23 -1.79
N THR A 344 -27.71 -6.29 -1.32
CA THR A 344 -27.28 -7.28 -0.32
C THR A 344 -26.95 -6.70 1.04
N ASP A 345 -26.95 -5.40 1.19
CA ASP A 345 -26.73 -4.76 2.49
C ASP A 345 -27.96 -5.02 3.39
N VAL A 346 -27.67 -5.46 4.61
CA VAL A 346 -28.74 -5.85 5.55
C VAL A 346 -29.10 -4.66 6.41
N GLY A 347 -30.31 -4.16 6.24
CA GLY A 347 -30.92 -3.11 7.07
C GLY A 347 -31.71 -3.68 8.25
N ARG A 348 -32.55 -2.83 8.85
CA ARG A 348 -33.42 -3.22 9.96
C ARG A 348 -34.35 -4.38 9.58
N ASN A 349 -34.67 -5.21 10.58
CA ASN A 349 -35.53 -6.39 10.42
C ASN A 349 -35.04 -7.41 9.38
N GLY A 350 -33.72 -7.38 9.04
CA GLY A 350 -33.13 -8.27 8.04
C GLY A 350 -33.49 -7.94 6.59
N VAL A 351 -34.14 -6.81 6.33
CA VAL A 351 -34.47 -6.37 4.97
C VAL A 351 -33.19 -6.01 4.22
N THR A 352 -32.99 -6.61 3.07
CA THR A 352 -31.84 -6.33 2.21
C THR A 352 -32.13 -5.24 1.20
N GLY A 353 -31.10 -4.49 0.81
CA GLY A 353 -31.25 -3.41 -0.17
C GLY A 353 -29.93 -2.78 -0.55
N ASP A 354 -30.02 -1.69 -1.27
CA ASP A 354 -28.88 -0.86 -1.67
C ASP A 354 -28.47 0.10 -0.55
N SER A 355 -27.26 0.63 -0.64
CA SER A 355 -26.78 1.65 0.30
C SER A 355 -25.94 2.73 -0.38
N VAL A 356 -25.99 3.93 0.18
CA VAL A 356 -25.10 5.04 -0.20
C VAL A 356 -24.55 5.65 1.10
N ILE A 357 -23.24 5.57 1.27
CA ILE A 357 -22.52 6.06 2.43
C ILE A 357 -21.64 7.23 1.98
N HIS A 358 -21.92 8.42 2.47
CA HIS A 358 -21.08 9.60 2.32
C HIS A 358 -20.22 9.76 3.56
N THR A 359 -18.96 10.09 3.40
CA THR A 359 -18.03 10.35 4.49
C THR A 359 -17.32 11.66 4.25
N ILE A 360 -17.39 12.57 5.21
CA ILE A 360 -16.52 13.74 5.29
C ILE A 360 -15.53 13.56 6.42
N GLY A 361 -14.32 14.06 6.24
CA GLY A 361 -13.32 13.96 7.29
C GLY A 361 -12.18 14.95 7.15
N ALA A 362 -11.49 15.12 8.27
CA ALA A 362 -10.28 15.90 8.35
C ALA A 362 -9.23 15.15 9.14
N ARG A 363 -7.99 15.21 8.67
CA ARG A 363 -6.84 14.59 9.35
C ARG A 363 -5.69 15.56 9.41
N TYR A 364 -5.07 15.67 10.59
CA TYR A 364 -3.82 16.40 10.77
C TYR A 364 -2.74 15.42 11.25
N VAL A 365 -1.59 15.48 10.63
CA VAL A 365 -0.36 14.83 11.11
C VAL A 365 0.74 15.86 11.18
N GLY A 366 1.50 15.88 12.27
CA GLY A 366 2.54 16.88 12.39
C GLY A 366 3.49 16.65 13.55
N THR A 367 4.51 17.50 13.60
CA THR A 367 5.55 17.48 14.62
C THR A 367 5.77 18.87 15.23
N TYR A 368 5.84 18.91 16.55
CA TYR A 368 6.29 20.10 17.28
C TYR A 368 7.41 19.72 18.24
N LYS A 369 8.64 20.16 17.96
CA LYS A 369 9.85 19.73 18.69
C LYS A 369 9.96 18.20 18.71
N ARG A 370 9.77 17.58 19.90
CA ARG A 370 9.81 16.12 20.11
C ARG A 370 8.42 15.48 20.14
N LEU A 371 7.36 16.29 20.15
CA LEU A 371 5.99 15.81 20.11
C LEU A 371 5.57 15.48 18.70
N LEU A 372 4.85 14.39 18.54
CA LEU A 372 4.29 13.88 17.29
C LEU A 372 2.77 13.81 17.46
N PHE A 373 2.03 14.23 16.46
CA PHE A 373 0.56 14.26 16.50
C PHE A 373 -0.02 13.58 15.28
N GLU A 374 -1.09 12.84 15.50
CA GLU A 374 -1.98 12.33 14.46
C GLU A 374 -3.42 12.44 14.98
N LEU A 375 -4.22 13.25 14.31
CA LEU A 375 -5.61 13.53 14.67
C LEU A 375 -6.45 13.31 13.44
N GLU A 376 -7.54 12.54 13.54
CA GLU A 376 -8.46 12.31 12.43
C GLU A 376 -9.88 12.26 12.97
N GLY A 377 -10.79 13.02 12.33
CA GLY A 377 -12.22 13.02 12.62
C GLY A 377 -13.00 12.72 11.35
N MET A 378 -14.03 11.87 11.46
CA MET A 378 -14.83 11.39 10.34
C MET A 378 -16.31 11.39 10.70
N TYR A 379 -17.16 11.81 9.77
CA TYR A 379 -18.60 11.73 9.92
C TYR A 379 -19.22 11.09 8.66
N GLN A 380 -20.16 10.19 8.87
CA GLN A 380 -20.87 9.48 7.81
C GLN A 380 -22.36 9.79 7.84
N PHE A 381 -22.91 9.99 6.64
CA PHE A 381 -24.32 10.20 6.41
C PHE A 381 -24.75 9.54 5.08
N GLY A 382 -26.04 9.42 4.86
CA GLY A 382 -26.59 8.80 3.65
C GLY A 382 -27.74 7.86 3.95
N ARG A 383 -27.91 6.86 3.08
CA ARG A 383 -28.98 5.88 3.21
C ARG A 383 -28.47 4.46 3.17
N HIS A 384 -29.04 3.64 4.00
CA HIS A 384 -28.80 2.20 4.07
C HIS A 384 -30.06 1.42 3.66
N ALA A 385 -29.93 0.12 3.44
CA ALA A 385 -31.07 -0.77 3.17
C ALA A 385 -32.22 -0.54 4.18
N ALA A 386 -33.44 -0.84 3.76
CA ALA A 386 -34.67 -0.59 4.52
C ALA A 386 -34.91 0.90 4.85
N ASP A 387 -34.49 1.80 3.98
CA ASP A 387 -34.62 3.26 4.11
C ASP A 387 -34.10 3.83 5.45
N GLN A 388 -33.07 3.19 6.01
CA GLN A 388 -32.40 3.70 7.21
C GLN A 388 -31.49 4.88 6.85
N ASP A 389 -31.67 6.01 7.52
CA ASP A 389 -30.71 7.09 7.47
C ASP A 389 -29.42 6.70 8.21
N ILE A 390 -28.29 7.14 7.70
CA ILE A 390 -26.98 6.93 8.32
C ILE A 390 -26.56 8.18 9.06
N SER A 391 -26.13 8.04 10.30
CA SER A 391 -25.49 9.09 11.09
C SER A 391 -24.45 8.47 12.02
N ALA A 392 -23.21 8.42 11.57
CA ALA A 392 -22.13 7.71 12.26
C ALA A 392 -20.86 8.56 12.29
N GLY A 393 -20.06 8.40 13.32
CA GLY A 393 -18.83 9.15 13.47
C GLY A 393 -17.67 8.30 13.97
N ALA A 394 -16.45 8.72 13.65
CA ALA A 394 -15.25 8.12 14.20
C ALA A 394 -14.19 9.19 14.46
N VAL A 395 -13.37 8.94 15.47
CA VAL A 395 -12.27 9.82 15.87
C VAL A 395 -11.05 8.96 16.17
N ALA A 396 -9.90 9.38 15.66
CA ALA A 396 -8.61 8.79 15.99
C ALA A 396 -7.65 9.88 16.48
N VAL A 397 -7.10 9.69 17.65
CA VAL A 397 -6.18 10.63 18.30
C VAL A 397 -4.90 9.89 18.66
N GLY A 398 -3.78 10.37 18.17
CA GLY A 398 -2.45 9.86 18.50
C GLY A 398 -1.53 10.98 18.96
N ALA A 399 -0.85 10.77 20.08
CA ALA A 399 0.22 11.60 20.56
C ALA A 399 1.48 10.76 20.79
N GLY A 400 2.58 11.19 20.22
CA GLY A 400 3.88 10.53 20.34
C GLY A 400 4.94 11.45 20.91
N TYR A 401 5.93 10.89 21.59
CA TYR A 401 7.09 11.60 22.10
C TYR A 401 8.39 10.92 21.74
N ARG A 402 9.31 11.67 21.14
CA ARG A 402 10.69 11.22 20.91
C ARG A 402 11.51 11.36 22.17
N ILE A 403 11.85 10.24 22.76
CA ILE A 403 12.64 10.22 23.98
C ILE A 403 14.10 10.50 23.60
N PRO A 404 14.77 11.46 24.30
CA PRO A 404 16.15 11.84 24.02
C PRO A 404 17.15 10.82 24.60
N LEU A 405 17.10 9.60 24.11
CA LEU A 405 18.00 8.51 24.46
C LEU A 405 18.73 8.03 23.19
N PRO A 406 19.82 7.23 23.30
CA PRO A 406 20.40 6.54 22.16
C PRO A 406 19.32 5.82 21.35
N TYR A 407 19.43 5.81 20.03
CA TYR A 407 18.44 5.28 19.07
C TYR A 407 17.11 6.05 18.98
N ASN A 408 16.93 7.17 19.72
CA ASN A 408 15.72 8.02 19.71
C ASN A 408 14.40 7.24 19.76
N PRO A 409 14.17 6.39 20.77
CA PRO A 409 12.94 5.63 20.88
C PRO A 409 11.74 6.59 20.93
N THR A 410 10.62 6.14 20.33
CA THR A 410 9.39 6.93 20.30
C THR A 410 8.27 6.17 20.99
N ALA A 411 7.67 6.79 22.00
CA ALA A 411 6.47 6.30 22.66
C ALA A 411 5.23 6.94 22.01
N TRP A 412 4.17 6.16 21.84
CA TRP A 412 2.90 6.61 21.32
C TRP A 412 1.75 6.21 22.23
N LEU A 413 0.84 7.16 22.47
CA LEU A 413 -0.49 6.91 23.03
C LEU A 413 -1.51 7.14 21.93
N ARG A 414 -2.44 6.18 21.75
CA ARG A 414 -3.50 6.26 20.73
C ARG A 414 -4.85 5.99 21.35
N TYR A 415 -5.85 6.73 20.87
CA TYR A 415 -7.24 6.51 21.17
C TYR A 415 -8.05 6.52 19.89
N ASP A 416 -8.77 5.45 19.63
CA ASP A 416 -9.65 5.30 18.48
C ASP A 416 -11.07 5.04 18.98
N TYR A 417 -12.02 5.79 18.43
CA TYR A 417 -13.45 5.64 18.68
C TYR A 417 -14.19 5.57 17.37
N ALA A 418 -15.16 4.67 17.29
CA ALA A 418 -16.14 4.61 16.21
C ALA A 418 -17.53 4.37 16.80
N SER A 419 -18.52 5.11 16.33
CA SER A 419 -19.90 4.94 16.76
C SER A 419 -20.43 3.56 16.36
N GLY A 420 -21.28 2.99 17.20
CA GLY A 420 -22.00 1.74 16.99
C GLY A 420 -23.50 1.92 17.13
N ASP A 421 -24.23 0.86 16.84
CA ASP A 421 -25.69 0.80 16.94
C ASP A 421 -26.12 -0.04 18.13
N ASN A 422 -26.83 0.55 19.07
CA ASN A 422 -27.35 -0.21 20.22
C ASN A 422 -28.50 -1.16 19.83
N ASN A 423 -29.17 -0.90 18.71
CA ASN A 423 -30.31 -1.66 18.24
C ASN A 423 -30.38 -1.71 16.70
N ALA A 424 -29.39 -2.32 16.08
CA ALA A 424 -29.23 -2.40 14.64
C ALA A 424 -30.40 -3.11 13.92
N SER A 425 -31.17 -3.94 14.66
CA SER A 425 -32.21 -4.80 14.08
C SER A 425 -33.61 -4.16 14.05
N THR A 426 -33.94 -3.22 14.94
CA THR A 426 -35.33 -2.83 15.17
C THR A 426 -35.74 -1.45 14.65
N GLY A 427 -34.85 -0.66 14.10
CA GLY A 427 -35.23 0.59 13.47
C GLY A 427 -34.38 1.80 13.86
N GLY A 428 -34.81 2.99 13.42
CA GLY A 428 -34.09 4.23 13.64
C GLY A 428 -32.93 4.46 12.67
N THR A 429 -32.13 5.46 13.01
CA THR A 429 -30.91 5.83 12.27
C THR A 429 -29.83 4.80 12.49
N ARG A 430 -29.11 4.43 11.44
CA ARG A 430 -27.95 3.56 11.52
C ARG A 430 -26.72 4.36 12.01
N ASN A 431 -26.28 4.04 13.21
CA ASN A 431 -25.16 4.77 13.85
C ASN A 431 -23.82 4.01 13.78
N THR A 432 -23.81 2.81 13.21
CA THR A 432 -22.57 2.02 13.05
C THR A 432 -21.69 2.60 11.96
N PHE A 433 -20.49 3.05 12.35
CA PHE A 433 -19.49 3.58 11.43
C PHE A 433 -18.96 2.50 10.48
N ASN A 434 -18.91 2.79 9.18
CA ASN A 434 -18.36 1.91 8.16
C ASN A 434 -16.93 2.35 7.80
N PRO A 435 -15.89 1.54 8.06
CA PRO A 435 -14.51 1.92 7.74
C PRO A 435 -14.18 1.87 6.25
N LEU A 436 -15.14 1.66 5.35
CA LEU A 436 -15.00 1.59 3.89
C LEU A 436 -14.01 0.49 3.43
N PHE A 437 -12.77 0.86 3.13
CA PHE A 437 -11.69 0.00 2.64
C PHE A 437 -10.43 0.08 3.53
N PRO A 438 -10.54 -0.19 4.83
CA PRO A 438 -9.48 0.08 5.80
C PRO A 438 -8.29 -0.86 5.63
N PHE A 439 -7.16 -0.48 6.23
CA PHE A 439 -6.09 -1.39 6.58
C PHE A 439 -6.46 -2.14 7.87
N GLY A 440 -7.20 -3.23 7.75
CA GLY A 440 -7.51 -4.09 8.91
C GLY A 440 -6.22 -4.56 9.60
N ASN A 441 -6.28 -4.93 10.86
CA ASN A 441 -5.18 -5.48 11.67
C ASN A 441 -4.04 -4.50 12.01
N TYR A 442 -3.93 -3.34 11.36
CA TYR A 442 -2.81 -2.45 11.56
C TYR A 442 -2.84 -1.76 12.92
N TYR A 443 -3.99 -1.22 13.29
CA TYR A 443 -4.13 -0.42 14.52
C TYR A 443 -4.38 -1.27 15.77
N MET A 444 -5.13 -2.37 15.63
CA MET A 444 -5.60 -3.20 16.74
C MET A 444 -4.93 -4.59 16.81
N GLY A 445 -3.95 -4.83 15.95
CA GLY A 445 -3.14 -6.04 15.95
C GLY A 445 -3.67 -7.19 15.11
N TRP A 446 -2.82 -8.20 14.96
CA TRP A 446 -3.03 -9.33 14.04
C TRP A 446 -4.14 -10.29 14.43
N LEU A 447 -4.51 -10.33 15.70
CA LEU A 447 -5.57 -11.23 16.18
C LEU A 447 -6.96 -10.87 15.67
N ASP A 448 -7.15 -9.66 15.17
CA ASP A 448 -8.40 -9.15 14.59
C ASP A 448 -9.63 -9.31 15.52
N ARG A 449 -9.37 -9.29 16.84
CA ARG A 449 -10.42 -9.41 17.86
C ARG A 449 -11.12 -8.08 18.13
N VAL A 450 -10.40 -6.99 17.89
CA VAL A 450 -10.86 -5.62 18.08
C VAL A 450 -10.52 -4.85 16.80
N GLY A 451 -11.37 -3.92 16.38
CA GLY A 451 -11.10 -3.06 15.23
C GLY A 451 -11.73 -3.48 13.91
N ARG A 452 -12.50 -4.56 13.93
CA ARG A 452 -13.55 -4.82 12.95
C ARG A 452 -14.90 -4.59 13.62
N GLN A 453 -15.55 -3.58 13.25
CA GLN A 453 -16.98 -3.42 13.55
C GLN A 453 -17.77 -3.31 12.27
#